data_d6cb90a6c3e6a19bbaa3d241789bd703
#
_entry.id   d6cb90a6c3e6a19bbaa3d241789bd703
#
_cell.length_a   1.000
_cell.length_b   1.000
_cell.length_c   1.000
_cell.angle_alpha   90.00
_cell.angle_beta   90.00
_cell.angle_gamma   90.00
#
_symmetry.space_group_name_H-M   'P 1'
#
loop_
_entity.id
_entity.type
_entity.pdbx_description
1 polymer ?
#
loop_
_entity_poly.entity_id
_entity_poly.type
_entity_poly.pdbx_seq_one_letter_code
_entity_poly.pdbx_strand_id
1 'polypeptide(L)'
;MAVARGTAGRGAYGVRLVEPLEPEWADVLATVARARGWPSANDPEKLGRLVASLAAAYNDPSRARAAMRDAGAARLGFSFARDVPKGAAAVRELVAAGALRAETPDTPLRVLDVGAGLGAMTWGLLRALDARAADAVRALDGAYAPDTRPPLPPRVHATWVDTDAEALETGMAIVRARPARGPVELTVRTVARGIDRVDDLGRFDVVLLGNVLSELEVGAAGDAREASHAALLCRFLEERLAPHGTLVVVEPALRDRTRHLHRVRDRITNAGHSVFAPCLHDAPCPALRRETDWCHEDLAVDLPAWLVPVARAAGLRHEGLTFSYLVLCRDRARLIDGIPKNPGAGRLRVVSDVIRSKGKREVFMCGEFENEPNEPNEPNEPRKSMVCDRVRVMRLDRDEHAVNDAFSTLHRGDVVVVDPAPAWARPRVGVANSVRGPIEADREGTYARDSESR
;
A
#
# COMPACT_ATOMS: atom_id res chain seq x y z
N MET A 1 2.23 21.69 -26.11
CA MET A 1 1.19 22.04 -25.14
C MET A 1 1.13 20.92 -24.11
N ALA A 2 1.77 21.11 -22.97
CA ALA A 2 1.71 20.18 -21.86
C ALA A 2 0.33 20.35 -21.21
N VAL A 3 -0.53 19.36 -21.34
CA VAL A 3 -1.75 19.27 -20.54
C VAL A 3 -1.29 19.03 -19.11
N ALA A 4 -1.41 20.06 -18.28
CA ALA A 4 -1.30 19.89 -16.84
C ALA A 4 -2.31 18.81 -16.45
N ARG A 5 -1.83 17.62 -16.05
CA ARG A 5 -2.62 16.60 -15.35
C ARG A 5 -2.90 17.16 -13.96
N GLY A 6 -3.90 18.02 -13.90
CA GLY A 6 -4.42 18.55 -12.66
C GLY A 6 -5.07 17.44 -11.87
N THR A 7 -4.83 17.50 -10.58
CA THR A 7 -5.46 16.78 -9.50
C THR A 7 -5.28 15.26 -9.53
N ALA A 8 -4.31 14.79 -8.75
CA ALA A 8 -4.20 13.41 -8.31
C ALA A 8 -5.59 12.83 -8.03
N GLY A 9 -5.88 11.71 -8.68
CA GLY A 9 -7.16 11.06 -8.60
C GLY A 9 -7.58 10.85 -7.16
N ARG A 10 -8.81 11.19 -6.86
CA ARG A 10 -9.47 10.87 -5.59
C ARG A 10 -9.74 9.37 -5.58
N GLY A 11 -8.77 8.59 -5.15
CA GLY A 11 -8.94 7.17 -4.88
C GLY A 11 -9.59 6.97 -3.52
N ALA A 12 -10.23 5.85 -3.36
CA ALA A 12 -11.22 5.50 -2.36
C ALA A 12 -10.82 5.62 -0.88
N TYR A 13 -9.60 5.87 -0.53
CA TYR A 13 -9.17 5.93 0.88
C TYR A 13 -8.13 7.04 1.04
N GLY A 14 -8.61 8.29 1.05
CA GLY A 14 -7.80 9.45 1.42
C GLY A 14 -6.54 9.62 0.55
N VAL A 15 -6.71 9.91 -0.73
CA VAL A 15 -5.59 10.18 -1.68
C VAL A 15 -4.67 11.29 -1.19
N ARG A 16 -5.15 12.19 -0.35
CA ARG A 16 -4.32 13.20 0.30
C ARG A 16 -3.29 12.64 1.29
N LEU A 17 -3.39 11.36 1.66
CA LEU A 17 -2.41 10.70 2.53
C LEU A 17 -1.14 10.28 1.79
N VAL A 18 -1.14 10.32 0.45
CA VAL A 18 -0.01 9.87 -0.37
C VAL A 18 0.41 10.98 -1.32
N GLU A 19 1.45 11.69 -0.92
CA GLU A 19 2.07 12.76 -1.71
C GLU A 19 3.58 12.53 -1.80
N PRO A 20 4.25 13.03 -2.85
CA PRO A 20 5.71 13.02 -2.91
C PRO A 20 6.30 13.81 -1.75
N LEU A 21 7.58 13.61 -1.46
CA LEU A 21 8.27 14.41 -0.45
C LEU A 21 8.32 15.88 -0.87
N GLU A 22 8.07 16.76 0.09
CA GLU A 22 8.11 18.21 -0.08
C GLU A 22 9.52 18.70 -0.48
N PRO A 23 9.64 19.85 -1.13
CA PRO A 23 10.94 20.39 -1.59
C PRO A 23 12.01 20.49 -0.50
N GLU A 24 11.61 20.79 0.74
CA GLU A 24 12.54 20.95 1.87
C GLU A 24 13.30 19.66 2.22
N TRP A 25 12.75 18.51 1.84
CA TRP A 25 13.46 17.24 2.00
C TRP A 25 14.72 17.15 1.15
N ALA A 26 14.79 17.87 0.03
CA ALA A 26 15.99 17.93 -0.79
C ALA A 26 17.18 18.48 0.03
N ASP A 27 16.96 19.54 0.80
CA ASP A 27 17.99 20.16 1.65
C ASP A 27 18.39 19.26 2.83
N VAL A 28 17.42 18.60 3.46
CA VAL A 28 17.66 17.63 4.53
C VAL A 28 18.57 16.51 4.04
N LEU A 29 18.20 15.86 2.92
CA LEU A 29 18.97 14.74 2.37
C LEU A 29 20.33 15.18 1.84
N ALA A 30 20.42 16.36 1.22
CA ALA A 30 21.69 16.93 0.77
C ALA A 30 22.63 17.26 1.94
N THR A 31 22.10 17.71 3.07
CA THR A 31 22.90 17.99 4.29
C THR A 31 23.47 16.70 4.86
N VAL A 32 22.67 15.64 4.96
CA VAL A 32 23.13 14.31 5.42
C VAL A 32 24.15 13.72 4.44
N ALA A 33 23.90 13.83 3.12
CA ALA A 33 24.83 13.36 2.09
C ALA A 33 26.18 14.07 2.18
N ARG A 34 26.20 15.40 2.35
CA ARG A 34 27.41 16.21 2.49
C ARG A 34 28.24 15.79 3.70
N ALA A 35 27.58 15.56 4.84
CA ALA A 35 28.27 15.11 6.06
C ALA A 35 28.97 13.74 5.88
N ARG A 36 28.55 12.95 4.90
CA ARG A 36 29.13 11.63 4.56
C ARG A 36 30.03 11.64 3.32
N GLY A 37 30.24 12.82 2.69
CA GLY A 37 31.00 12.92 1.45
C GLY A 37 30.30 12.27 0.24
N TRP A 38 28.97 12.07 0.29
CA TRP A 38 28.19 11.45 -0.77
C TRP A 38 27.61 12.48 -1.75
N PRO A 39 27.39 12.09 -3.02
CA PRO A 39 26.63 12.91 -3.95
C PRO A 39 25.16 13.03 -3.49
N SER A 40 24.54 14.15 -3.82
CA SER A 40 23.14 14.43 -3.57
C SER A 40 22.39 14.68 -4.88
N ALA A 41 21.09 14.96 -4.80
CA ALA A 41 20.27 15.35 -5.96
C ALA A 41 20.77 16.62 -6.68
N ASN A 42 21.67 17.42 -6.06
CA ASN A 42 22.33 18.56 -6.68
C ASN A 42 23.42 18.13 -7.72
N ASP A 43 23.85 16.86 -7.70
CA ASP A 43 24.70 16.27 -8.74
C ASP A 43 23.99 15.03 -9.33
N PRO A 44 22.97 15.28 -10.17
CA PRO A 44 22.08 14.22 -10.66
C PRO A 44 22.81 13.16 -11.51
N GLU A 45 23.85 13.55 -12.25
CA GLU A 45 24.63 12.62 -13.06
C GLU A 45 25.43 11.62 -12.22
N LYS A 46 26.10 12.12 -11.18
CA LYS A 46 26.88 11.27 -10.28
C LYS A 46 25.98 10.37 -9.44
N LEU A 47 24.95 10.94 -8.85
CA LEU A 47 23.97 10.18 -8.07
C LEU A 47 23.20 9.19 -8.95
N GLY A 48 22.79 9.59 -10.18
CA GLY A 48 22.07 8.76 -11.13
C GLY A 48 22.86 7.49 -11.51
N ARG A 49 24.16 7.57 -11.69
CA ARG A 49 25.00 6.37 -11.94
C ARG A 49 24.97 5.39 -10.77
N LEU A 50 25.01 5.86 -9.52
CA LEU A 50 24.92 5.01 -8.33
C LEU A 50 23.53 4.38 -8.21
N VAL A 51 22.48 5.14 -8.50
CA VAL A 51 21.10 4.66 -8.52
C VAL A 51 20.89 3.60 -9.60
N ALA A 52 21.42 3.81 -10.81
CA ALA A 52 21.36 2.81 -11.88
C ALA A 52 22.07 1.51 -11.50
N SER A 53 23.25 1.61 -10.87
CA SER A 53 24.01 0.44 -10.37
C SER A 53 23.21 -0.33 -9.31
N LEU A 54 22.59 0.38 -8.36
CA LEU A 54 21.74 -0.23 -7.33
C LEU A 54 20.51 -0.90 -7.95
N ALA A 55 19.83 -0.24 -8.88
CA ALA A 55 18.66 -0.80 -9.58
C ALA A 55 19.02 -2.07 -10.38
N ALA A 56 20.18 -2.08 -11.06
CA ALA A 56 20.67 -3.26 -11.77
C ALA A 56 20.95 -4.43 -10.81
N ALA A 57 21.49 -4.14 -9.62
CA ALA A 57 21.75 -5.15 -8.60
C ALA A 57 20.47 -5.77 -8.01
N TYR A 58 19.41 -4.99 -7.86
CA TYR A 58 18.10 -5.52 -7.46
C TYR A 58 17.48 -6.46 -8.50
N ASN A 59 17.79 -6.25 -9.78
CA ASN A 59 17.32 -7.09 -10.87
C ASN A 59 18.19 -8.36 -11.07
N ASP A 60 19.42 -8.37 -10.56
CA ASP A 60 20.36 -9.49 -10.65
C ASP A 60 20.86 -9.88 -9.25
N PRO A 61 20.30 -10.95 -8.64
CA PRO A 61 20.69 -11.39 -7.30
C PRO A 61 22.18 -11.72 -7.15
N SER A 62 22.88 -12.09 -8.24
CA SER A 62 24.32 -12.38 -8.21
C SER A 62 25.18 -11.14 -7.93
N ARG A 63 24.67 -9.96 -8.27
CA ARG A 63 25.34 -8.66 -8.06
C ARG A 63 24.93 -7.96 -6.77
N ALA A 64 23.83 -8.41 -6.13
CA ALA A 64 23.20 -7.71 -5.03
C ALA A 64 24.16 -7.42 -3.87
N ARG A 65 24.97 -8.39 -3.40
CA ARG A 65 25.83 -8.21 -2.22
C ARG A 65 26.95 -7.17 -2.38
N ALA A 66 27.55 -7.04 -3.57
CA ALA A 66 28.61 -6.06 -3.80
C ALA A 66 28.06 -4.64 -3.94
N ALA A 67 26.97 -4.49 -4.70
CA ALA A 67 26.33 -3.20 -4.91
C ALA A 67 25.65 -2.65 -3.63
N MET A 68 25.26 -3.52 -2.71
CA MET A 68 24.59 -3.13 -1.45
C MET A 68 25.53 -2.44 -0.47
N ARG A 69 26.84 -2.78 -0.48
CA ARG A 69 27.84 -2.13 0.40
C ARG A 69 28.09 -0.67 0.06
N ASP A 70 27.99 -0.30 -1.23
CA ASP A 70 28.23 1.08 -1.71
C ASP A 70 26.92 1.83 -2.00
N ALA A 71 25.78 1.26 -1.61
CA ALA A 71 24.46 1.76 -1.94
C ALA A 71 24.01 2.96 -1.08
N GLY A 72 24.76 3.32 -0.02
CA GLY A 72 24.34 4.34 0.94
C GLY A 72 23.90 5.66 0.27
N ALA A 73 24.72 6.17 -0.66
CA ALA A 73 24.40 7.40 -1.38
C ALA A 73 23.12 7.27 -2.25
N ALA A 74 22.95 6.15 -2.96
CA ALA A 74 21.77 5.91 -3.79
C ALA A 74 20.52 5.69 -2.94
N ARG A 75 20.63 4.98 -1.82
CA ARG A 75 19.54 4.81 -0.84
C ARG A 75 19.11 6.15 -0.25
N LEU A 76 20.06 6.97 0.23
CA LEU A 76 19.77 8.28 0.79
C LEU A 76 19.21 9.24 -0.26
N GLY A 77 19.89 9.39 -1.38
CA GLY A 77 19.59 10.43 -2.37
C GLY A 77 18.44 10.10 -3.31
N PHE A 78 17.97 8.83 -3.36
CA PHE A 78 16.89 8.42 -4.27
C PHE A 78 15.87 7.48 -3.63
N SER A 79 16.31 6.30 -3.14
CA SER A 79 15.37 5.27 -2.69
C SER A 79 14.51 5.74 -1.53
N PHE A 80 15.09 6.44 -0.55
CA PHE A 80 14.35 6.98 0.60
C PHE A 80 13.17 7.85 0.17
N ALA A 81 13.43 8.83 -0.70
CA ALA A 81 12.38 9.76 -1.16
C ALA A 81 11.30 9.09 -2.01
N ARG A 82 11.64 7.99 -2.70
CA ARG A 82 10.70 7.17 -3.47
C ARG A 82 9.89 6.22 -2.58
N ASP A 83 10.48 5.70 -1.50
CA ASP A 83 9.87 4.66 -0.68
C ASP A 83 9.01 5.20 0.46
N VAL A 84 9.27 6.42 0.95
CA VAL A 84 8.40 7.09 1.94
C VAL A 84 6.94 7.18 1.47
N PRO A 85 6.60 7.62 0.25
CA PRO A 85 5.23 7.60 -0.25
C PRO A 85 4.62 6.20 -0.36
N LYS A 86 5.43 5.14 -0.61
CA LYS A 86 4.93 3.76 -0.61
C LYS A 86 4.48 3.31 0.79
N GLY A 87 5.26 3.66 1.82
CA GLY A 87 4.87 3.42 3.20
C GLY A 87 3.56 4.10 3.56
N ALA A 88 3.39 5.38 3.19
CA ALA A 88 2.13 6.11 3.38
C ALA A 88 0.97 5.44 2.63
N ALA A 89 1.22 5.03 1.38
CA ALA A 89 0.23 4.36 0.54
C ALA A 89 -0.22 3.01 1.12
N ALA A 90 0.70 2.21 1.66
CA ALA A 90 0.38 0.90 2.23
C ALA A 90 -0.49 0.99 3.49
N VAL A 91 -0.35 2.07 4.28
CA VAL A 91 -1.14 2.27 5.51
C VAL A 91 -2.37 3.15 5.32
N ARG A 92 -2.58 3.74 4.13
CA ARG A 92 -3.66 4.71 3.89
C ARG A 92 -5.05 4.18 4.25
N GLU A 93 -5.31 2.92 3.93
CA GLU A 93 -6.60 2.27 4.18
C GLU A 93 -6.82 1.98 5.67
N LEU A 94 -5.77 1.60 6.41
CA LEU A 94 -5.83 1.48 7.87
C LEU A 94 -6.16 2.82 8.54
N VAL A 95 -5.48 3.87 8.10
CA VAL A 95 -5.67 5.23 8.63
C VAL A 95 -7.06 5.75 8.29
N ALA A 96 -7.53 5.56 7.04
CA ALA A 96 -8.84 5.99 6.59
C ALA A 96 -9.98 5.23 7.28
N ALA A 97 -9.83 3.92 7.48
CA ALA A 97 -10.81 3.09 8.17
C ALA A 97 -10.79 3.23 9.70
N GLY A 98 -9.85 4.01 10.27
CA GLY A 98 -9.67 4.09 11.73
C GLY A 98 -9.22 2.77 12.36
N ALA A 99 -8.65 1.86 11.58
CA ALA A 99 -8.20 0.55 12.03
C ALA A 99 -6.81 0.58 12.69
N LEU A 100 -6.06 1.67 12.54
CA LEU A 100 -4.77 1.85 13.18
C LEU A 100 -4.97 2.37 14.61
N ARG A 101 -4.57 1.57 15.61
CA ARG A 101 -4.82 1.86 17.02
C ARG A 101 -3.58 1.66 17.85
N ALA A 102 -3.34 2.58 18.80
CA ALA A 102 -2.48 2.34 19.94
C ALA A 102 -3.24 1.56 21.05
N GLU A 103 -2.54 1.09 22.07
CA GLU A 103 -3.15 0.37 23.19
C GLU A 103 -4.21 1.18 23.92
N THR A 104 -3.94 2.48 24.12
CA THR A 104 -4.92 3.47 24.59
C THR A 104 -4.71 4.78 23.80
N PRO A 105 -5.70 5.70 23.79
CA PRO A 105 -5.56 6.98 23.09
C PRO A 105 -4.36 7.83 23.52
N ASP A 106 -3.94 7.71 24.78
CA ASP A 106 -2.86 8.51 25.37
C ASP A 106 -1.48 7.84 25.25
N THR A 107 -1.43 6.56 24.85
CA THR A 107 -0.17 5.85 24.68
C THR A 107 0.41 6.11 23.28
N PRO A 108 1.75 6.18 23.15
CA PRO A 108 2.37 6.27 21.84
C PRO A 108 2.11 5.00 21.01
N LEU A 109 1.95 5.17 19.70
CA LEU A 109 1.93 4.05 18.77
C LEU A 109 3.32 3.40 18.73
N ARG A 110 3.42 2.14 19.16
CA ARG A 110 4.67 1.39 19.14
C ARG A 110 4.87 0.75 17.78
N VAL A 111 5.94 1.13 17.11
CA VAL A 111 6.26 0.67 15.74
C VAL A 111 7.56 -0.12 15.74
N LEU A 112 7.55 -1.30 15.14
CA LEU A 112 8.75 -2.06 14.80
C LEU A 112 8.94 -1.98 13.28
N ASP A 113 10.02 -1.37 12.84
CA ASP A 113 10.41 -1.31 11.42
C ASP A 113 11.58 -2.25 11.22
N VAL A 114 11.35 -3.38 10.54
CA VAL A 114 12.29 -4.48 10.35
C VAL A 114 12.91 -4.38 8.97
N GLY A 115 14.26 -4.42 8.90
CA GLY A 115 15.00 -4.02 7.71
C GLY A 115 14.79 -2.53 7.43
N ALA A 116 14.77 -1.73 8.50
CA ALA A 116 14.38 -0.32 8.44
C ALA A 116 15.26 0.52 7.52
N GLY A 117 16.54 0.16 7.35
CA GLY A 117 17.50 0.94 6.60
C GLY A 117 17.51 2.40 7.06
N LEU A 118 17.00 3.28 6.23
CA LEU A 118 16.88 4.72 6.53
C LEU A 118 15.53 5.10 7.19
N GLY A 119 14.66 4.14 7.48
CA GLY A 119 13.37 4.34 8.11
C GLY A 119 12.25 4.83 7.17
N ALA A 120 12.35 4.57 5.87
CA ALA A 120 11.38 5.08 4.89
C ALA A 120 9.93 4.66 5.19
N MET A 121 9.70 3.42 5.68
CA MET A 121 8.36 2.93 6.01
C MET A 121 7.80 3.65 7.23
N THR A 122 8.61 3.86 8.27
CA THR A 122 8.24 4.66 9.46
C THR A 122 7.89 6.10 9.07
N TRP A 123 8.68 6.75 8.21
CA TRP A 123 8.37 8.09 7.70
C TRP A 123 7.09 8.13 6.88
N GLY A 124 6.80 7.09 6.10
CA GLY A 124 5.55 6.96 5.36
C GLY A 124 4.34 6.86 6.29
N LEU A 125 4.42 6.02 7.32
CA LEU A 125 3.39 5.91 8.36
C LEU A 125 3.16 7.27 9.04
N LEU A 126 4.24 7.96 9.48
CA LEU A 126 4.14 9.26 10.13
C LEU A 126 3.41 10.28 9.25
N ARG A 127 3.75 10.35 7.96
CA ARG A 127 3.09 11.26 7.00
C ARG A 127 1.61 10.98 6.82
N ALA A 128 1.20 9.71 6.79
CA ALA A 128 -0.21 9.33 6.71
C ALA A 128 -0.97 9.76 7.98
N LEU A 129 -0.36 9.63 9.16
CA LEU A 129 -0.91 10.09 10.43
C LEU A 129 -1.02 11.62 10.47
N ASP A 130 0.03 12.34 10.07
CA ASP A 130 0.05 13.81 10.03
C ASP A 130 -1.03 14.36 9.09
N ALA A 131 -1.19 13.76 7.90
CA ALA A 131 -2.21 14.16 6.94
C ALA A 131 -3.63 13.99 7.50
N ARG A 132 -3.91 12.87 8.17
CA ARG A 132 -5.20 12.65 8.82
C ARG A 132 -5.43 13.61 10.00
N ALA A 133 -4.41 13.88 10.81
CA ALA A 133 -4.51 14.82 11.91
C ALA A 133 -4.83 16.24 11.40
N ALA A 134 -4.21 16.65 10.28
CA ALA A 134 -4.51 17.93 9.63
C ALA A 134 -5.95 18.00 9.08
N ASP A 135 -6.48 16.89 8.55
CA ASP A 135 -7.89 16.81 8.10
C ASP A 135 -8.86 16.90 9.29
N ALA A 136 -8.55 16.28 10.42
CA ALA A 136 -9.35 16.39 11.64
C ALA A 136 -9.42 17.83 12.18
N VAL A 137 -8.30 18.56 12.16
CA VAL A 137 -8.26 19.98 12.55
C VAL A 137 -9.14 20.81 11.61
N ARG A 138 -9.04 20.61 10.30
CA ARG A 138 -9.90 21.31 9.31
C ARG A 138 -11.39 21.03 9.50
N ALA A 139 -11.74 19.82 9.97
CA ALA A 139 -13.12 19.48 10.28
C ALA A 139 -13.65 20.26 11.49
N LEU A 140 -12.80 20.48 12.51
CA LEU A 140 -13.16 21.29 13.69
C LEU A 140 -13.39 22.78 13.34
N ASP A 141 -12.64 23.29 12.35
CA ASP A 141 -12.80 24.67 11.85
C ASP A 141 -14.09 24.88 11.01
N GLY A 142 -14.96 23.86 10.94
CA GLY A 142 -16.26 23.95 10.24
C GLY A 142 -16.17 23.79 8.72
N ALA A 143 -14.98 23.54 8.18
CA ALA A 143 -14.79 23.29 6.74
C ALA A 143 -15.35 21.93 6.30
N TYR A 144 -15.49 21.00 7.23
CA TYR A 144 -16.04 19.65 7.04
C TYR A 144 -16.85 19.25 8.28
N ALA A 145 -17.74 18.25 8.14
CA ALA A 145 -18.42 17.73 9.30
C ALA A 145 -17.45 16.92 10.22
N PRO A 146 -17.76 16.75 11.53
CA PRO A 146 -16.87 16.17 12.53
C PRO A 146 -16.32 14.78 12.13
N ASP A 147 -15.01 14.54 12.31
CA ASP A 147 -14.41 13.22 12.16
C ASP A 147 -14.77 12.37 13.40
N THR A 148 -15.62 11.35 13.22
CA THR A 148 -16.09 10.46 14.28
C THR A 148 -15.20 9.24 14.48
N ARG A 149 -14.17 9.06 13.64
CA ARG A 149 -13.20 7.97 13.77
C ARG A 149 -12.38 8.10 15.06
N PRO A 150 -11.83 6.99 15.61
CA PRO A 150 -10.99 7.04 16.79
C PRO A 150 -9.87 8.07 16.65
N PRO A 151 -9.52 8.81 17.72
CA PRO A 151 -8.42 9.77 17.69
C PRO A 151 -7.11 9.08 17.32
N LEU A 152 -6.28 9.78 16.56
CA LEU A 152 -4.94 9.30 16.24
C LEU A 152 -4.02 9.42 17.45
N PRO A 153 -3.06 8.48 17.61
CA PRO A 153 -2.05 8.63 18.65
C PRO A 153 -1.17 9.86 18.34
N PRO A 154 -0.96 10.75 19.34
CA PRO A 154 -0.18 11.96 19.14
C PRO A 154 1.32 11.70 19.00
N ARG A 155 1.77 10.48 19.34
CA ARG A 155 3.18 10.09 19.38
C ARG A 155 3.41 8.74 18.74
N VAL A 156 4.53 8.60 18.05
CA VAL A 156 5.03 7.36 17.46
C VAL A 156 6.38 7.03 18.10
N HIS A 157 6.48 5.86 18.73
CA HIS A 157 7.73 5.29 19.22
C HIS A 157 8.17 4.16 18.29
N ALA A 158 9.13 4.45 17.41
CA ALA A 158 9.65 3.50 16.45
C ALA A 158 10.92 2.81 16.95
N THR A 159 10.98 1.49 16.81
CA THR A 159 12.19 0.69 16.95
C THR A 159 12.62 0.24 15.55
N TRP A 160 13.73 0.76 15.08
CA TRP A 160 14.32 0.39 13.79
C TRP A 160 15.32 -0.74 13.97
N VAL A 161 15.11 -1.85 13.29
CA VAL A 161 15.99 -3.03 13.30
C VAL A 161 16.55 -3.21 11.91
N ASP A 162 17.88 -3.28 11.80
CA ASP A 162 18.59 -3.60 10.56
C ASP A 162 19.95 -4.23 10.88
N THR A 163 20.48 -5.02 9.98
CA THR A 163 21.87 -5.54 10.08
C THR A 163 22.90 -4.50 9.67
N ASP A 164 22.49 -3.49 8.90
CA ASP A 164 23.33 -2.40 8.40
C ASP A 164 23.32 -1.23 9.41
N ALA A 165 24.30 -1.22 10.31
CA ALA A 165 24.44 -0.18 11.32
C ALA A 165 24.67 1.21 10.70
N GLU A 166 25.37 1.30 9.55
CA GLU A 166 25.60 2.56 8.85
C GLU A 166 24.30 3.13 8.27
N ALA A 167 23.42 2.27 7.75
CA ALA A 167 22.11 2.68 7.30
C ALA A 167 21.27 3.24 8.46
N LEU A 168 21.26 2.56 9.63
CA LEU A 168 20.57 3.04 10.83
C LEU A 168 21.12 4.40 11.31
N GLU A 169 22.43 4.57 11.33
CA GLU A 169 23.08 5.86 11.67
C GLU A 169 22.70 6.97 10.68
N THR A 170 22.62 6.63 9.38
CA THR A 170 22.19 7.57 8.34
C THR A 170 20.73 7.95 8.53
N GLY A 171 19.86 6.98 8.83
CA GLY A 171 18.46 7.24 9.17
C GLY A 171 18.32 8.14 10.40
N MET A 172 19.12 7.91 11.43
CA MET A 172 19.14 8.80 12.62
C MET A 172 19.64 10.20 12.29
N ALA A 173 20.55 10.37 11.33
CA ALA A 173 20.95 11.70 10.84
C ALA A 173 19.78 12.39 10.12
N ILE A 174 18.97 11.68 9.36
CA ILE A 174 17.71 12.22 8.79
C ILE A 174 16.76 12.66 9.90
N VAL A 175 16.53 11.83 10.94
CA VAL A 175 15.66 12.18 12.07
C VAL A 175 16.11 13.48 12.73
N ARG A 176 17.40 13.67 12.94
CA ARG A 176 17.96 14.90 13.53
C ARG A 176 17.85 16.13 12.62
N ALA A 177 17.97 15.94 11.30
CA ALA A 177 17.94 17.02 10.32
C ALA A 177 16.55 17.31 9.74
N ARG A 178 15.53 16.54 10.11
CA ARG A 178 14.17 16.64 9.54
C ARG A 178 13.56 18.02 9.72
N PRO A 179 12.71 18.48 8.79
CA PRO A 179 11.86 19.65 9.01
C PRO A 179 10.96 19.42 10.23
N ALA A 180 10.85 20.41 11.10
CA ALA A 180 9.88 20.40 12.21
C ALA A 180 8.48 20.61 11.63
N ARG A 181 7.79 19.55 11.25
CA ARG A 181 6.45 19.59 10.66
C ARG A 181 5.62 18.41 11.16
N GLY A 182 4.32 18.63 11.22
CA GLY A 182 3.32 17.67 11.59
C GLY A 182 2.99 17.65 13.09
N PRO A 183 1.74 17.31 13.42
CA PRO A 183 1.25 17.24 14.80
C PRO A 183 1.66 15.94 15.53
N VAL A 184 2.17 14.93 14.80
CA VAL A 184 2.54 13.65 15.40
C VAL A 184 4.04 13.62 15.71
N GLU A 185 4.37 13.42 16.97
CA GLU A 185 5.75 13.35 17.46
C GLU A 185 6.37 11.98 17.16
N LEU A 186 7.63 11.97 16.65
CA LEU A 186 8.39 10.74 16.37
C LEU A 186 9.59 10.61 17.29
N THR A 187 9.67 9.50 18.01
CA THR A 187 10.88 9.05 18.72
C THR A 187 11.39 7.76 18.09
N VAL A 188 12.68 7.66 17.83
CA VAL A 188 13.31 6.49 17.20
C VAL A 188 14.39 5.90 18.08
N ARG A 189 14.35 4.57 18.24
CA ARG A 189 15.42 3.75 18.80
C ARG A 189 15.93 2.81 17.69
N THR A 190 17.25 2.67 17.55
CA THR A 190 17.87 1.77 16.58
C THR A 190 18.46 0.53 17.26
N VAL A 191 18.42 -0.61 16.56
CA VAL A 191 18.95 -1.89 17.02
C VAL A 191 19.62 -2.60 15.84
N ALA A 192 20.97 -2.67 15.86
CA ALA A 192 21.75 -3.30 14.79
C ALA A 192 21.78 -4.81 14.98
N ARG A 193 20.79 -5.53 14.38
CA ARG A 193 20.70 -7.01 14.43
C ARG A 193 19.79 -7.58 13.33
N GLY A 194 19.86 -8.89 13.14
CA GLY A 194 19.02 -9.59 12.16
C GLY A 194 17.57 -9.73 12.60
N ILE A 195 16.69 -9.95 11.63
CA ILE A 195 15.25 -10.17 11.81
C ILE A 195 14.92 -11.39 12.67
N ASP A 196 15.81 -12.36 12.74
CA ASP A 196 15.74 -13.57 13.56
C ASP A 196 15.95 -13.32 15.05
N ARG A 197 16.38 -12.12 15.44
CA ARG A 197 16.74 -11.75 16.83
C ARG A 197 15.95 -10.55 17.35
N VAL A 198 14.63 -10.56 17.15
CA VAL A 198 13.73 -9.50 17.59
C VAL A 198 12.79 -9.93 18.72
N ASP A 199 12.95 -11.14 19.25
CA ASP A 199 12.01 -11.76 20.17
C ASP A 199 11.98 -11.08 21.56
N ASP A 200 13.09 -10.48 21.96
CA ASP A 200 13.23 -9.73 23.23
C ASP A 200 12.70 -8.29 23.17
N LEU A 201 12.26 -7.80 21.99
CA LEU A 201 11.81 -6.41 21.82
C LEU A 201 10.38 -6.14 22.28
N GLY A 202 9.62 -7.20 22.63
CA GLY A 202 8.23 -7.08 23.08
C GLY A 202 7.21 -7.08 21.94
N ARG A 203 6.05 -6.46 22.20
CA ARG A 203 4.93 -6.36 21.26
C ARG A 203 4.74 -4.94 20.78
N PHE A 204 4.28 -4.82 19.53
CA PHE A 204 4.12 -3.55 18.81
C PHE A 204 2.69 -3.41 18.26
N ASP A 205 2.26 -2.19 18.09
CA ASP A 205 0.97 -1.88 17.50
C ASP A 205 1.05 -1.94 15.98
N VAL A 206 2.25 -1.67 15.43
CA VAL A 206 2.54 -1.80 14.00
C VAL A 206 3.90 -2.47 13.80
N VAL A 207 3.95 -3.44 12.89
CA VAL A 207 5.20 -4.01 12.37
C VAL A 207 5.27 -3.68 10.87
N LEU A 208 6.38 -3.08 10.44
CA LEU A 208 6.64 -2.68 9.06
C LEU A 208 7.78 -3.51 8.47
N LEU A 209 7.60 -3.98 7.23
CA LEU A 209 8.63 -4.61 6.42
C LEU A 209 8.61 -3.98 5.02
N GLY A 210 9.63 -3.19 4.69
CA GLY A 210 9.77 -2.55 3.38
C GLY A 210 10.91 -3.12 2.57
N ASN A 211 10.60 -3.82 1.47
CA ASN A 211 11.56 -4.49 0.58
C ASN A 211 12.41 -5.60 1.25
N VAL A 212 11.94 -6.16 2.36
CA VAL A 212 12.68 -7.13 3.18
C VAL A 212 12.61 -8.54 2.62
N LEU A 213 11.40 -9.01 2.26
CA LEU A 213 11.21 -10.38 1.77
C LEU A 213 11.99 -10.63 0.47
N SER A 214 12.16 -9.59 -0.33
CA SER A 214 12.97 -9.64 -1.55
C SER A 214 14.44 -9.92 -1.29
N GLU A 215 14.95 -9.56 -0.12
CA GLU A 215 16.36 -9.68 0.27
C GLU A 215 16.64 -10.94 1.12
N LEU A 216 15.60 -11.55 1.70
CA LEU A 216 15.73 -12.75 2.52
C LEU A 216 15.79 -14.01 1.65
N GLU A 217 16.64 -14.97 2.04
CA GLU A 217 16.73 -16.33 1.50
C GLU A 217 16.77 -16.39 -0.04
N VAL A 218 17.53 -15.50 -0.68
CA VAL A 218 17.58 -15.36 -2.15
C VAL A 218 18.00 -16.65 -2.86
N GLY A 219 18.74 -17.54 -2.18
CA GLY A 219 19.19 -18.81 -2.74
C GLY A 219 18.27 -20.01 -2.47
N ALA A 220 17.18 -19.84 -1.74
CA ALA A 220 16.24 -20.93 -1.44
C ALA A 220 15.31 -21.24 -2.63
N ALA A 221 14.89 -22.51 -2.76
CA ALA A 221 13.90 -22.92 -3.74
C ALA A 221 12.54 -22.22 -3.51
N GLY A 222 11.79 -21.95 -4.58
CA GLY A 222 10.60 -21.11 -4.55
C GLY A 222 9.60 -21.51 -3.45
N ASP A 223 9.18 -22.78 -3.40
CA ASP A 223 8.21 -23.27 -2.41
C ASP A 223 8.74 -23.19 -0.96
N ALA A 224 9.98 -23.56 -0.71
CA ALA A 224 10.61 -23.49 0.61
C ALA A 224 10.74 -22.05 1.08
N ARG A 225 11.12 -21.13 0.19
CA ARG A 225 11.21 -19.69 0.47
C ARG A 225 9.86 -19.08 0.79
N GLU A 226 8.82 -19.47 0.03
CA GLU A 226 7.44 -19.02 0.29
C GLU A 226 6.94 -19.50 1.65
N ALA A 227 7.21 -20.76 2.01
CA ALA A 227 6.85 -21.34 3.31
C ALA A 227 7.58 -20.64 4.47
N SER A 228 8.89 -20.38 4.34
CA SER A 228 9.71 -19.69 5.33
C SER A 228 9.20 -18.25 5.55
N HIS A 229 8.92 -17.51 4.47
CA HIS A 229 8.39 -16.14 4.58
C HIS A 229 6.98 -16.11 5.19
N ALA A 230 6.11 -17.05 4.83
CA ALA A 230 4.79 -17.15 5.45
C ALA A 230 4.89 -17.45 6.96
N ALA A 231 5.75 -18.41 7.34
CA ALA A 231 6.00 -18.73 8.75
C ALA A 231 6.55 -17.53 9.54
N LEU A 232 7.48 -16.76 8.93
CA LEU A 232 8.01 -15.53 9.52
C LEU A 232 6.91 -14.51 9.77
N LEU A 233 6.04 -14.24 8.79
CA LEU A 233 4.95 -13.27 8.92
C LEU A 233 3.87 -13.74 9.92
N CYS A 234 3.52 -15.03 9.94
CA CYS A 234 2.64 -15.60 10.96
C CYS A 234 3.22 -15.44 12.36
N ARG A 235 4.52 -15.70 12.55
CA ARG A 235 5.20 -15.47 13.84
C ARG A 235 5.10 -14.00 14.26
N PHE A 236 5.28 -13.03 13.37
CA PHE A 236 5.09 -11.62 13.70
C PHE A 236 3.66 -11.31 14.11
N LEU A 237 2.66 -11.83 13.39
CA LEU A 237 1.25 -11.66 13.72
C LEU A 237 0.91 -12.19 15.12
N GLU A 238 1.42 -13.35 15.48
CA GLU A 238 1.05 -14.03 16.72
C GLU A 238 1.85 -13.55 17.93
N GLU A 239 3.15 -13.31 17.74
CA GLU A 239 4.07 -13.07 18.85
C GLU A 239 4.53 -11.62 18.99
N ARG A 240 4.64 -10.86 17.90
CA ARG A 240 5.20 -9.49 17.89
C ARG A 240 4.15 -8.39 17.87
N LEU A 241 2.91 -8.68 17.44
CA LEU A 241 1.85 -7.69 17.46
C LEU A 241 1.10 -7.64 18.80
N ALA A 242 0.65 -6.46 19.18
CA ALA A 242 -0.37 -6.22 20.16
C ALA A 242 -1.73 -6.83 19.71
N PRO A 243 -2.74 -7.01 20.58
CA PRO A 243 -4.00 -7.65 20.19
C PRO A 243 -4.68 -7.02 18.96
N HIS A 244 -4.62 -5.70 18.80
CA HIS A 244 -5.15 -4.95 17.65
C HIS A 244 -4.03 -4.47 16.70
N GLY A 245 -2.88 -5.11 16.79
CA GLY A 245 -1.72 -4.71 16.00
C GLY A 245 -1.82 -5.11 14.54
N THR A 246 -1.06 -4.41 13.71
CA THR A 246 -1.06 -4.55 12.26
C THR A 246 0.33 -4.83 11.72
N LEU A 247 0.43 -5.77 10.80
CA LEU A 247 1.62 -6.07 10.01
C LEU A 247 1.46 -5.49 8.60
N VAL A 248 2.43 -4.70 8.16
CA VAL A 248 2.47 -4.08 6.84
C VAL A 248 3.71 -4.53 6.10
N VAL A 249 3.53 -5.14 4.95
CA VAL A 249 4.60 -5.58 4.04
C VAL A 249 4.51 -4.78 2.75
N VAL A 250 5.62 -4.20 2.31
CA VAL A 250 5.74 -3.48 1.04
C VAL A 250 6.90 -4.08 0.25
N GLU A 251 6.64 -4.47 -1.01
CA GLU A 251 7.62 -5.10 -1.89
C GLU A 251 7.64 -4.43 -3.27
N PRO A 252 8.72 -4.58 -4.06
CA PRO A 252 8.77 -4.07 -5.41
C PRO A 252 7.67 -4.67 -6.31
N ALA A 253 7.07 -3.87 -7.20
CA ALA A 253 6.06 -4.31 -8.16
C ALA A 253 6.61 -5.15 -9.34
N LEU A 254 7.76 -5.79 -9.18
CA LEU A 254 8.30 -6.72 -10.17
C LEU A 254 7.45 -8.00 -10.16
N ARG A 255 7.11 -8.51 -11.36
CA ARG A 255 6.22 -9.67 -11.50
C ARG A 255 6.58 -10.83 -10.57
N ASP A 256 7.83 -11.24 -10.56
CA ASP A 256 8.25 -12.40 -9.77
C ASP A 256 8.19 -12.14 -8.25
N ARG A 257 8.54 -10.91 -7.81
CA ARG A 257 8.46 -10.48 -6.42
C ARG A 257 7.00 -10.39 -5.96
N THR A 258 6.16 -9.78 -6.77
CA THR A 258 4.72 -9.65 -6.50
C THR A 258 4.03 -11.01 -6.45
N ARG A 259 4.33 -11.91 -7.41
CA ARG A 259 3.78 -13.26 -7.40
C ARG A 259 4.25 -14.07 -6.20
N HIS A 260 5.50 -13.89 -5.77
CA HIS A 260 6.00 -14.47 -4.53
C HIS A 260 5.17 -13.97 -3.33
N LEU A 261 4.94 -12.66 -3.20
CA LEU A 261 4.11 -12.09 -2.13
C LEU A 261 2.68 -12.65 -2.16
N HIS A 262 2.10 -12.88 -3.34
CA HIS A 262 0.76 -13.50 -3.47
C HIS A 262 0.73 -14.95 -2.97
N ARG A 263 1.76 -15.75 -3.24
CA ARG A 263 1.85 -17.13 -2.73
C ARG A 263 2.07 -17.15 -1.22
N VAL A 264 2.91 -16.24 -0.70
CA VAL A 264 3.07 -16.05 0.75
C VAL A 264 1.73 -15.66 1.38
N ARG A 265 0.99 -14.72 0.78
CA ARG A 265 -0.35 -14.33 1.21
C ARG A 265 -1.31 -15.54 1.27
N ASP A 266 -1.35 -16.37 0.23
CA ASP A 266 -2.23 -17.54 0.21
C ASP A 266 -1.88 -18.57 1.29
N ARG A 267 -0.58 -18.73 1.62
CA ARG A 267 -0.15 -19.57 2.75
C ARG A 267 -0.60 -19.01 4.10
N ILE A 268 -0.55 -17.70 4.29
CA ILE A 268 -0.97 -17.01 5.51
C ILE A 268 -2.49 -17.15 5.69
N THR A 269 -3.28 -16.98 4.62
CA THR A 269 -4.73 -17.16 4.71
C THR A 269 -5.12 -18.63 4.93
N ASN A 270 -4.41 -19.58 4.34
CA ASN A 270 -4.59 -21.01 4.63
C ASN A 270 -4.21 -21.37 6.08
N ALA A 271 -3.33 -20.62 6.73
CA ALA A 271 -3.03 -20.76 8.15
C ALA A 271 -4.10 -20.09 9.06
N GLY A 272 -5.17 -19.53 8.49
CA GLY A 272 -6.31 -18.96 9.19
C GLY A 272 -6.22 -17.48 9.54
N HIS A 273 -5.23 -16.74 9.02
CA HIS A 273 -5.19 -15.29 9.13
C HIS A 273 -5.97 -14.64 7.99
N SER A 274 -6.38 -13.37 8.19
CA SER A 274 -7.13 -12.60 7.19
C SER A 274 -6.32 -11.43 6.67
N VAL A 275 -6.55 -11.09 5.39
CA VAL A 275 -5.96 -9.91 4.75
C VAL A 275 -6.86 -8.69 5.01
N PHE A 276 -6.28 -7.63 5.59
CA PHE A 276 -6.96 -6.35 5.68
C PHE A 276 -7.01 -5.67 4.32
N ALA A 277 -5.85 -5.53 3.67
CA ALA A 277 -5.68 -4.89 2.37
C ALA A 277 -4.43 -5.47 1.65
N PRO A 278 -4.35 -5.42 0.30
CA PRO A 278 -5.30 -4.86 -0.67
C PRO A 278 -6.47 -5.79 -1.02
N CYS A 279 -6.39 -7.08 -0.65
CA CYS A 279 -7.41 -8.05 -1.05
C CYS A 279 -8.70 -7.86 -0.24
N LEU A 280 -9.85 -7.97 -0.92
CA LEU A 280 -11.17 -7.95 -0.30
C LEU A 280 -11.68 -9.36 0.05
N HIS A 281 -10.85 -10.39 -0.08
CA HIS A 281 -11.17 -11.79 0.21
C HIS A 281 -9.95 -12.54 0.69
N ASP A 282 -10.15 -13.66 1.39
CA ASP A 282 -9.10 -14.57 1.87
C ASP A 282 -8.95 -15.85 0.99
N ALA A 283 -9.78 -16.04 -0.03
CA ALA A 283 -9.65 -17.13 -1.00
C ALA A 283 -8.34 -17.02 -1.80
N PRO A 284 -7.85 -18.12 -2.43
CA PRO A 284 -6.62 -18.09 -3.21
C PRO A 284 -6.56 -16.96 -4.23
N CYS A 285 -5.39 -16.36 -4.40
CA CYS A 285 -5.22 -15.19 -5.25
C CYS A 285 -5.49 -15.51 -6.73
N PRO A 286 -6.50 -14.90 -7.38
CA PRO A 286 -6.83 -15.20 -8.77
C PRO A 286 -5.73 -14.83 -9.78
N ALA A 287 -4.86 -13.87 -9.44
CA ALA A 287 -3.74 -13.48 -10.29
C ALA A 287 -2.69 -14.59 -10.44
N LEU A 288 -2.67 -15.59 -9.54
CA LEU A 288 -1.75 -16.72 -9.63
C LEU A 288 -2.19 -17.80 -10.64
N ARG A 289 -3.44 -17.78 -11.10
CA ARG A 289 -3.95 -18.75 -12.08
C ARG A 289 -3.26 -18.68 -13.44
N ARG A 290 -2.69 -17.53 -13.81
CA ARG A 290 -1.94 -17.33 -15.06
C ARG A 290 -0.54 -16.85 -14.73
N GLU A 291 0.47 -17.41 -15.38
CA GLU A 291 1.87 -17.04 -15.15
C GLU A 291 2.21 -15.61 -15.51
N THR A 292 1.50 -15.04 -16.48
CA THR A 292 1.69 -13.67 -16.96
C THR A 292 1.02 -12.61 -16.07
N ASP A 293 0.11 -13.02 -15.15
CA ASP A 293 -0.64 -12.09 -14.32
C ASP A 293 0.06 -11.83 -12.98
N TRP A 294 -0.02 -10.59 -12.52
CA TRP A 294 0.32 -10.17 -11.17
C TRP A 294 -0.50 -8.94 -10.77
N CYS A 295 -0.74 -8.77 -9.47
CA CYS A 295 -1.52 -7.67 -8.92
C CYS A 295 -0.61 -6.77 -8.08
N HIS A 296 -0.55 -5.50 -8.42
CA HIS A 296 0.25 -4.49 -7.73
C HIS A 296 -0.49 -3.17 -7.70
N GLU A 297 -0.04 -2.24 -6.89
CA GLU A 297 -0.53 -0.87 -6.86
C GLU A 297 0.25 -0.01 -7.86
N ASP A 298 -0.43 0.91 -8.51
CA ASP A 298 0.16 1.96 -9.36
C ASP A 298 -0.62 3.25 -9.15
N LEU A 299 -0.15 4.08 -8.23
CA LEU A 299 -0.78 5.35 -7.90
C LEU A 299 -0.25 6.45 -8.80
N ALA A 300 -1.12 7.42 -9.13
CA ALA A 300 -0.76 8.61 -9.90
C ALA A 300 0.01 9.63 -9.01
N VAL A 301 1.09 9.17 -8.37
CA VAL A 301 1.98 9.96 -7.52
C VAL A 301 3.36 9.97 -8.14
N ASP A 302 3.75 11.10 -8.70
CA ASP A 302 5.06 11.27 -9.35
C ASP A 302 6.19 11.47 -8.33
N LEU A 303 7.43 11.26 -8.77
CA LEU A 303 8.57 11.66 -7.96
C LEU A 303 8.58 13.18 -7.73
N PRO A 304 9.10 13.68 -6.59
CA PRO A 304 9.25 15.10 -6.39
C PRO A 304 10.13 15.71 -7.49
N ALA A 305 9.79 16.92 -7.92
CA ALA A 305 10.44 17.59 -9.06
C ALA A 305 11.98 17.64 -8.95
N TRP A 306 12.50 17.82 -7.73
CA TRP A 306 13.94 17.86 -7.46
C TRP A 306 14.63 16.48 -7.66
N LEU A 307 13.88 15.37 -7.70
CA LEU A 307 14.43 14.02 -7.90
C LEU A 307 14.32 13.54 -9.35
N VAL A 308 13.48 14.17 -10.17
CA VAL A 308 13.30 13.80 -11.58
C VAL A 308 14.60 13.80 -12.39
N PRO A 309 15.53 14.78 -12.25
CA PRO A 309 16.81 14.74 -12.96
C PRO A 309 17.64 13.50 -12.62
N VAL A 310 17.64 13.06 -11.36
CA VAL A 310 18.35 11.84 -10.92
C VAL A 310 17.72 10.60 -11.55
N ALA A 311 16.38 10.50 -11.55
CA ALA A 311 15.67 9.39 -12.18
C ALA A 311 16.00 9.29 -13.68
N ARG A 312 16.02 10.42 -14.39
CA ARG A 312 16.39 10.48 -15.82
C ARG A 312 17.82 10.03 -16.06
N ALA A 313 18.77 10.52 -15.26
CA ALA A 313 20.18 10.12 -15.34
C ALA A 313 20.36 8.62 -15.04
N ALA A 314 19.52 8.04 -14.18
CA ALA A 314 19.52 6.61 -13.88
C ALA A 314 18.72 5.74 -14.89
N GLY A 315 18.02 6.35 -15.87
CA GLY A 315 17.14 5.62 -16.80
C GLY A 315 15.91 5.02 -16.14
N LEU A 316 15.44 5.62 -15.04
CA LEU A 316 14.30 5.12 -14.26
C LEU A 316 13.04 5.94 -14.53
N ARG A 317 11.88 5.27 -14.38
CA ARG A 317 10.56 5.92 -14.41
C ARG A 317 10.45 6.91 -13.25
N HIS A 318 9.87 8.08 -13.52
CA HIS A 318 9.63 9.14 -12.56
C HIS A 318 8.16 9.49 -12.39
N GLU A 319 7.30 8.94 -13.23
CA GLU A 319 5.84 9.07 -13.16
C GLU A 319 5.23 7.85 -12.48
N GLY A 320 4.26 8.09 -11.60
CA GLY A 320 3.53 7.05 -10.87
C GLY A 320 4.35 6.34 -9.81
N LEU A 321 3.64 5.76 -8.84
CA LEU A 321 4.20 5.05 -7.68
C LEU A 321 3.76 3.59 -7.72
N THR A 322 4.67 2.69 -8.13
CA THR A 322 4.39 1.25 -8.24
C THR A 322 5.00 0.47 -7.08
N PHE A 323 4.20 -0.38 -6.45
CA PHE A 323 4.63 -1.31 -5.40
C PHE A 323 3.59 -2.42 -5.23
N SER A 324 3.97 -3.53 -4.59
CA SER A 324 3.04 -4.52 -4.06
C SER A 324 3.03 -4.44 -2.53
N TYR A 325 1.90 -4.74 -1.91
CA TYR A 325 1.78 -4.65 -0.46
C TYR A 325 0.81 -5.67 0.11
N LEU A 326 0.94 -5.92 1.40
CA LEU A 326 0.04 -6.77 2.17
C LEU A 326 -0.11 -6.17 3.57
N VAL A 327 -1.34 -6.01 4.00
CA VAL A 327 -1.70 -5.54 5.35
C VAL A 327 -2.49 -6.63 6.03
N LEU A 328 -2.06 -7.02 7.23
CA LEU A 328 -2.63 -8.10 8.02
C LEU A 328 -2.89 -7.59 9.44
N CYS A 329 -4.09 -7.79 9.97
CA CYS A 329 -4.43 -7.44 11.34
C CYS A 329 -4.44 -8.70 12.23
N ARG A 330 -3.87 -8.60 13.43
CA ARG A 330 -3.84 -9.72 14.37
C ARG A 330 -5.24 -10.18 14.79
N ASP A 331 -6.17 -9.24 14.96
CA ASP A 331 -7.58 -9.49 15.30
C ASP A 331 -8.42 -9.96 14.10
N ARG A 332 -7.77 -10.20 12.95
CA ARG A 332 -8.40 -10.63 11.68
C ARG A 332 -9.38 -9.61 11.09
N ALA A 333 -9.31 -8.35 11.50
CA ALA A 333 -10.09 -7.29 10.86
C ALA A 333 -9.79 -7.23 9.36
N ARG A 334 -10.81 -6.98 8.54
CA ARG A 334 -10.70 -6.87 7.08
C ARG A 334 -11.34 -5.57 6.61
N LEU A 335 -10.77 -4.96 5.61
CA LEU A 335 -11.31 -3.73 5.03
C LEU A 335 -12.75 -3.94 4.53
N ILE A 336 -13.01 -5.09 3.93
CA ILE A 336 -14.33 -5.43 3.37
C ILE A 336 -15.44 -5.49 4.43
N ASP A 337 -15.12 -5.73 5.70
CA ASP A 337 -16.11 -5.83 6.77
C ASP A 337 -16.81 -4.49 7.04
N GLY A 338 -16.12 -3.36 6.75
CA GLY A 338 -16.68 -2.02 6.78
C GLY A 338 -17.51 -1.64 5.55
N ILE A 339 -17.49 -2.42 4.46
CA ILE A 339 -18.24 -2.12 3.23
C ILE A 339 -19.64 -2.73 3.30
N PRO A 340 -20.71 -1.95 3.06
CA PRO A 340 -22.07 -2.46 3.11
C PRO A 340 -22.27 -3.71 2.24
N LYS A 341 -22.84 -4.75 2.83
CA LYS A 341 -23.19 -5.99 2.15
C LYS A 341 -24.65 -5.95 1.69
N ASN A 342 -24.87 -5.63 0.43
CA ASN A 342 -26.17 -5.71 -0.19
C ASN A 342 -26.34 -7.08 -0.87
N PRO A 343 -27.47 -7.80 -0.69
CA PRO A 343 -27.74 -9.04 -1.41
C PRO A 343 -27.67 -8.81 -2.93
N GLY A 344 -26.94 -9.64 -3.63
CA GLY A 344 -26.78 -9.54 -5.08
C GLY A 344 -25.78 -8.49 -5.57
N ALA A 345 -25.17 -7.70 -4.68
CA ALA A 345 -24.14 -6.74 -5.05
C ALA A 345 -22.71 -7.36 -4.99
N GLY A 346 -21.83 -6.88 -5.88
CA GLY A 346 -20.41 -7.18 -5.83
C GLY A 346 -19.63 -6.10 -5.08
N ARG A 347 -18.73 -6.48 -4.17
CA ARG A 347 -17.76 -5.62 -3.49
C ARG A 347 -16.39 -5.86 -4.11
N LEU A 348 -15.93 -4.92 -4.92
CA LEU A 348 -14.83 -5.14 -5.86
C LEU A 348 -13.77 -4.06 -5.72
N ARG A 349 -12.51 -4.47 -5.82
CA ARG A 349 -11.35 -3.56 -5.98
C ARG A 349 -10.92 -3.50 -7.43
N VAL A 350 -10.72 -2.31 -7.96
CA VAL A 350 -10.14 -2.07 -9.26
C VAL A 350 -8.65 -2.44 -9.22
N VAL A 351 -8.23 -3.40 -10.07
CA VAL A 351 -6.87 -3.94 -10.07
C VAL A 351 -6.13 -3.69 -11.39
N SER A 352 -6.66 -2.82 -12.22
CA SER A 352 -6.01 -2.35 -13.46
C SER A 352 -6.35 -0.90 -13.73
N ASP A 353 -5.61 -0.28 -14.64
CA ASP A 353 -6.02 0.98 -15.25
C ASP A 353 -7.24 0.78 -16.14
N VAL A 354 -7.97 1.88 -16.43
CA VAL A 354 -9.09 1.85 -17.38
C VAL A 354 -8.55 1.67 -18.80
N ILE A 355 -8.89 0.53 -19.40
CA ILE A 355 -8.57 0.19 -20.78
C ILE A 355 -9.65 0.81 -21.67
N ARG A 356 -9.27 1.81 -22.46
CA ARG A 356 -10.17 2.49 -23.39
C ARG A 356 -9.99 1.91 -24.79
N SER A 357 -11.08 1.50 -25.43
CA SER A 357 -11.13 1.07 -26.81
C SER A 357 -12.38 1.63 -27.48
N LYS A 358 -12.50 1.49 -28.83
CA LYS A 358 -13.63 2.05 -29.59
C LYS A 358 -14.96 1.53 -29.04
N GLY A 359 -15.78 2.45 -28.51
CA GLY A 359 -17.13 2.17 -28.04
C GLY A 359 -17.22 1.47 -26.68
N LYS A 360 -16.10 1.31 -25.92
CA LYS A 360 -16.12 0.68 -24.60
C LYS A 360 -14.97 1.09 -23.69
N ARG A 361 -15.21 0.96 -22.38
CA ARG A 361 -14.22 1.05 -21.30
C ARG A 361 -14.22 -0.25 -20.51
N GLU A 362 -13.05 -0.72 -20.13
CA GLU A 362 -12.88 -2.00 -19.42
C GLU A 362 -11.90 -1.82 -18.27
N VAL A 363 -12.15 -2.52 -17.17
CA VAL A 363 -11.24 -2.63 -16.01
C VAL A 363 -11.22 -4.05 -15.50
N PHE A 364 -10.09 -4.48 -14.94
CA PHE A 364 -10.08 -5.67 -14.11
C PHE A 364 -10.44 -5.29 -12.67
N MET A 365 -11.35 -6.05 -12.09
CA MET A 365 -11.77 -5.92 -10.69
C MET A 365 -11.56 -7.26 -9.98
N CYS A 366 -11.31 -7.22 -8.67
CA CYS A 366 -11.13 -8.42 -7.83
C CYS A 366 -11.87 -8.22 -6.51
N GLY A 367 -12.64 -9.23 -6.08
CA GLY A 367 -13.39 -9.12 -4.83
C GLY A 367 -14.42 -10.23 -4.68
N GLU A 368 -15.44 -9.94 -3.88
CA GLU A 368 -16.54 -10.86 -3.56
C GLU A 368 -17.81 -10.48 -4.30
N PHE A 369 -18.53 -11.49 -4.79
CA PHE A 369 -19.86 -11.34 -5.40
C PHE A 369 -20.62 -12.66 -5.32
N GLU A 370 -21.94 -12.57 -5.35
CA GLU A 370 -22.81 -13.75 -5.42
C GLU A 370 -22.83 -14.27 -6.86
N ASN A 371 -22.59 -15.58 -7.01
CA ASN A 371 -22.77 -16.25 -8.28
C ASN A 371 -24.23 -16.69 -8.41
N GLU A 372 -24.92 -16.25 -9.45
CA GLU A 372 -26.17 -16.87 -9.85
C GLU A 372 -25.81 -18.15 -10.62
N PRO A 373 -26.32 -19.34 -10.21
CA PRO A 373 -26.08 -20.56 -10.95
C PRO A 373 -26.62 -20.41 -12.38
N ASN A 374 -25.77 -20.71 -13.35
CA ASN A 374 -26.12 -20.59 -14.78
C ASN A 374 -27.25 -21.54 -15.24
N GLU A 375 -27.65 -22.51 -14.42
CA GLU A 375 -28.82 -23.40 -14.67
C GLU A 375 -29.36 -23.96 -13.36
N PRO A 376 -30.68 -24.14 -13.23
CA PRO A 376 -31.30 -24.73 -12.05
C PRO A 376 -31.22 -26.28 -12.19
N ASN A 377 -30.04 -26.86 -11.94
CA ASN A 377 -29.82 -28.27 -12.24
C ASN A 377 -29.98 -29.26 -11.08
N GLU A 378 -30.22 -28.77 -9.83
CA GLU A 378 -30.65 -29.71 -8.78
C GLU A 378 -31.47 -29.03 -7.68
N PRO A 379 -32.53 -29.69 -7.15
CA PRO A 379 -33.44 -29.07 -6.18
C PRO A 379 -32.86 -28.85 -4.79
N ASN A 380 -31.63 -29.25 -4.48
CA ASN A 380 -31.05 -29.24 -3.13
C ASN A 380 -29.69 -28.56 -3.03
N GLU A 381 -29.14 -27.87 -4.04
CA GLU A 381 -27.92 -27.09 -3.90
C GLU A 381 -28.21 -25.68 -3.36
N PRO A 382 -27.32 -25.15 -2.52
CA PRO A 382 -27.47 -23.75 -2.02
C PRO A 382 -27.44 -22.80 -3.21
N ARG A 383 -28.56 -22.13 -3.45
CA ARG A 383 -28.86 -21.33 -4.65
C ARG A 383 -27.94 -20.12 -4.89
N LYS A 384 -27.05 -19.77 -3.98
CA LYS A 384 -26.12 -18.65 -4.11
C LYS A 384 -24.83 -18.95 -3.36
N SER A 385 -23.73 -19.11 -4.06
CA SER A 385 -22.39 -19.19 -3.45
C SER A 385 -21.66 -17.87 -3.62
N MET A 386 -21.01 -17.40 -2.55
CA MET A 386 -20.07 -16.28 -2.65
C MET A 386 -18.85 -16.74 -3.45
N VAL A 387 -18.55 -16.03 -4.50
CA VAL A 387 -17.36 -16.26 -5.33
C VAL A 387 -16.37 -15.13 -5.10
N CYS A 388 -15.11 -15.50 -4.91
CA CYS A 388 -13.99 -14.56 -4.83
C CYS A 388 -13.14 -14.73 -6.08
N ASP A 389 -13.15 -13.74 -6.97
CA ASP A 389 -12.43 -13.82 -8.24
C ASP A 389 -12.01 -12.48 -8.80
N ARG A 390 -11.22 -12.55 -9.87
CA ARG A 390 -10.81 -11.41 -10.70
C ARG A 390 -11.57 -11.44 -12.01
N VAL A 391 -12.29 -10.37 -12.28
CA VAL A 391 -13.15 -10.24 -13.46
C VAL A 391 -12.75 -9.04 -14.30
N ARG A 392 -12.97 -9.15 -15.60
CA ARG A 392 -12.86 -8.04 -16.53
C ARG A 392 -14.24 -7.44 -16.74
N VAL A 393 -14.51 -6.33 -16.10
CA VAL A 393 -15.79 -5.64 -16.18
C VAL A 393 -15.74 -4.62 -17.32
N MET A 394 -16.78 -4.60 -18.14
CA MET A 394 -16.89 -3.74 -19.31
C MET A 394 -18.10 -2.82 -19.19
N ARG A 395 -17.96 -1.57 -19.61
CA ARG A 395 -19.07 -0.64 -19.93
C ARG A 395 -18.98 -0.22 -21.38
N LEU A 396 -20.07 -0.31 -22.12
CA LEU A 396 -20.16 0.26 -23.46
C LEU A 396 -20.48 1.77 -23.38
N ASP A 397 -19.95 2.58 -24.29
CA ASP A 397 -20.22 4.02 -24.30
C ASP A 397 -21.72 4.33 -24.46
N ARG A 398 -22.44 3.49 -25.22
CA ARG A 398 -23.92 3.58 -25.35
C ARG A 398 -24.70 3.28 -24.06
N ASP A 399 -24.06 2.67 -23.06
CA ASP A 399 -24.63 2.35 -21.76
C ASP A 399 -24.23 3.42 -20.73
N GLU A 400 -23.79 4.58 -21.18
CA GLU A 400 -23.49 5.71 -20.31
C GLU A 400 -24.79 6.20 -19.63
N HIS A 401 -24.80 6.16 -18.28
CA HIS A 401 -25.93 6.55 -17.47
C HIS A 401 -25.41 7.04 -16.11
N ALA A 402 -26.11 8.01 -15.51
CA ALA A 402 -25.70 8.63 -14.24
C ALA A 402 -25.40 7.63 -13.12
N VAL A 403 -26.13 6.52 -13.03
CA VAL A 403 -25.87 5.44 -12.04
C VAL A 403 -24.53 4.74 -12.24
N ASN A 404 -23.86 4.94 -13.37
CA ASN A 404 -22.58 4.37 -13.73
C ASN A 404 -21.46 5.41 -13.92
N ASP A 405 -21.69 6.68 -13.57
CA ASP A 405 -20.73 7.75 -13.79
C ASP A 405 -19.41 7.46 -13.08
N ALA A 406 -19.46 6.88 -11.88
CA ALA A 406 -18.29 6.45 -11.12
C ALA A 406 -17.37 5.51 -11.95
N PHE A 407 -17.93 4.66 -12.83
CA PHE A 407 -17.14 3.78 -13.69
C PHE A 407 -16.18 4.53 -14.62
N SER A 408 -16.50 5.75 -14.97
CA SER A 408 -15.69 6.59 -15.88
C SER A 408 -14.45 7.17 -15.23
N THR A 409 -14.46 7.28 -13.91
CA THR A 409 -13.43 7.92 -13.08
C THR A 409 -12.66 6.92 -12.22
N LEU A 410 -12.86 5.61 -12.44
CA LEU A 410 -12.18 4.57 -11.68
C LEU A 410 -10.67 4.61 -11.89
N HIS A 411 -9.95 4.40 -10.80
CA HIS A 411 -8.51 4.24 -10.77
C HIS A 411 -8.14 2.91 -10.12
N ARG A 412 -6.96 2.43 -10.41
CA ARG A 412 -6.41 1.26 -9.71
C ARG A 412 -6.35 1.52 -8.20
N GLY A 413 -6.73 0.54 -7.40
CA GLY A 413 -6.84 0.63 -5.96
C GLY A 413 -8.23 1.04 -5.45
N ASP A 414 -9.09 1.62 -6.29
CA ASP A 414 -10.45 1.98 -5.88
C ASP A 414 -11.25 0.75 -5.46
N VAL A 415 -12.06 0.93 -4.41
CA VAL A 415 -13.05 -0.06 -3.98
C VAL A 415 -14.42 0.43 -4.37
N VAL A 416 -15.21 -0.43 -4.98
CA VAL A 416 -16.54 -0.11 -5.51
C VAL A 416 -17.56 -1.16 -5.10
N VAL A 417 -18.82 -0.75 -4.98
CA VAL A 417 -19.97 -1.66 -4.94
C VAL A 417 -20.69 -1.58 -6.27
N VAL A 418 -20.92 -2.72 -6.90
CA VAL A 418 -21.71 -2.84 -8.12
C VAL A 418 -22.99 -3.58 -7.78
N ASP A 419 -24.15 -2.92 -7.93
CA ASP A 419 -25.43 -3.42 -7.53
C ASP A 419 -26.48 -3.29 -8.66
N PRO A 420 -27.07 -4.38 -9.15
CA PRO A 420 -26.67 -5.77 -8.92
C PRO A 420 -25.26 -6.05 -9.48
N ALA A 421 -24.61 -7.12 -8.98
CA ALA A 421 -23.33 -7.57 -9.51
C ALA A 421 -23.46 -7.90 -11.02
N PRO A 422 -22.44 -7.59 -11.84
CA PRO A 422 -22.52 -7.88 -13.27
C PRO A 422 -22.56 -9.39 -13.50
N ALA A 423 -23.39 -9.83 -14.46
CA ALA A 423 -23.51 -11.23 -14.80
C ALA A 423 -22.19 -11.84 -15.29
N TRP A 424 -21.87 -13.03 -14.83
CA TRP A 424 -20.57 -13.68 -15.02
C TRP A 424 -20.20 -14.03 -16.44
N ALA A 425 -21.16 -14.53 -17.21
CA ALA A 425 -20.87 -14.96 -18.55
C ALA A 425 -20.32 -13.83 -19.44
N ARG A 426 -20.69 -12.59 -19.15
CA ARG A 426 -20.20 -11.38 -19.81
C ARG A 426 -20.24 -10.21 -18.83
N PRO A 427 -19.25 -10.06 -17.93
CA PRO A 427 -19.24 -9.02 -16.92
C PRO A 427 -19.38 -7.64 -17.56
N ARG A 428 -20.57 -7.07 -17.49
CA ARG A 428 -20.90 -5.77 -18.08
C ARG A 428 -21.76 -4.99 -17.11
N VAL A 429 -21.35 -3.75 -16.88
CA VAL A 429 -22.14 -2.75 -16.20
C VAL A 429 -22.96 -2.04 -17.27
N GLY A 430 -24.28 -2.18 -17.21
CA GLY A 430 -25.25 -1.53 -18.08
C GLY A 430 -26.14 -0.56 -17.30
N VAL A 431 -27.22 -0.13 -17.93
CA VAL A 431 -28.19 0.81 -17.33
C VAL A 431 -28.86 0.25 -16.06
N ALA A 432 -28.95 -1.08 -15.95
CA ALA A 432 -29.56 -1.75 -14.80
C ALA A 432 -28.62 -1.86 -13.58
N ASN A 433 -27.33 -1.58 -13.74
CA ASN A 433 -26.37 -1.65 -12.64
C ASN A 433 -26.14 -0.24 -12.06
N SER A 434 -26.00 -0.16 -10.76
CA SER A 434 -25.50 1.01 -10.06
C SER A 434 -24.05 0.77 -9.65
N VAL A 435 -23.12 1.61 -10.10
CA VAL A 435 -21.73 1.59 -9.67
C VAL A 435 -21.53 2.72 -8.68
N ARG A 436 -21.24 2.37 -7.43
CA ARG A 436 -20.97 3.31 -6.34
C ARG A 436 -19.51 3.26 -5.97
N GLY A 437 -18.89 4.40 -5.95
CA GLY A 437 -17.49 4.54 -5.56
C GLY A 437 -16.74 5.60 -6.38
N PRO A 438 -15.51 5.90 -6.00
CA PRO A 438 -14.75 5.19 -4.96
C PRO A 438 -15.41 5.28 -3.58
N ILE A 439 -15.43 4.14 -2.85
CA ILE A 439 -16.01 4.09 -1.52
C ILE A 439 -15.01 4.72 -0.56
N GLU A 440 -15.40 5.79 0.08
CA GLU A 440 -14.65 6.45 1.16
C GLU A 440 -15.19 5.96 2.50
N ALA A 441 -14.33 5.79 3.49
CA ALA A 441 -14.78 5.58 4.85
C ALA A 441 -15.53 6.84 5.30
N ASP A 442 -16.77 6.65 5.76
CA ASP A 442 -17.50 7.73 6.38
C ASP A 442 -16.93 8.06 7.77
N ARG A 443 -17.51 9.06 8.37
CA ARG A 443 -17.07 9.62 9.63
C ARG A 443 -17.31 8.73 10.85
N GLU A 444 -18.15 7.71 10.69
CA GLU A 444 -18.43 6.70 11.73
C GLU A 444 -17.51 5.47 11.57
N GLY A 445 -16.57 5.48 10.60
CA GLY A 445 -15.76 4.32 10.26
C GLY A 445 -16.53 3.28 9.45
N THR A 446 -17.78 3.59 9.09
CA THR A 446 -18.60 2.87 8.12
C THR A 446 -18.46 3.54 6.75
N TYR A 447 -18.59 2.76 5.67
CA TYR A 447 -18.47 3.31 4.33
C TYR A 447 -19.77 4.00 3.93
N ALA A 448 -19.69 5.32 3.69
CA ALA A 448 -20.86 6.11 3.31
C ALA A 448 -21.47 5.60 2.01
N ARG A 449 -22.77 5.45 1.98
CA ARG A 449 -23.53 5.47 0.73
C ARG A 449 -23.51 6.92 0.24
N ASP A 450 -23.06 7.16 -1.01
CA ASP A 450 -23.37 8.45 -1.62
C ASP A 450 -24.85 8.72 -1.43
N SER A 451 -25.16 9.80 -0.69
CA SER A 451 -26.53 10.22 -0.46
C SER A 451 -27.19 10.42 -1.82
N GLU A 452 -28.29 9.73 -2.04
CA GLU A 452 -29.17 9.94 -3.17
C GLU A 452 -29.36 11.45 -3.40
N SER A 453 -28.81 11.94 -4.49
CA SER A 453 -29.19 13.25 -5.01
C SER A 453 -30.66 13.16 -5.37
N ARG A 454 -31.51 13.85 -4.62
CA ARG A 454 -32.88 14.16 -5.00
C ARG A 454 -32.90 15.06 -6.23
#